data_bcfd375731769ed03bd781c153e2faa6
#
_entry.id   bcfd375731769ed03bd781c153e2faa6
#
_cell.length_a   1.000
_cell.length_b   1.000
_cell.length_c   1.000
_cell.angle_alpha   90.00
_cell.angle_beta   90.00
_cell.angle_gamma   90.00
#
_symmetry.space_group_name_H-M   'P 1'
#
loop_
_entity.id
_entity.type
_entity.pdbx_description
1 polymer ?
#
loop_
_entity_poly.entity_id
_entity_poly.type
_entity_poly.pdbx_seq_one_letter_code
_entity_poly.pdbx_strand_id
1 'polypeptide(L)'
;FDVSVPRFLLAKTAGRVTDSVCYGALSGLGLRDLPNLELPSPKWLEIEVIAGGICGSDIGNLTYSSSPAMEPFGSFPAVLGHEIFGRVKSVGPEVTHVEVGQRVAVNPALSCTTRGYSKTDNCPSCSWGYHYTCERAGEEARVMVAGRRLSPGTTVGYHRDLRGGWGETVL
;
A
#
# COMPACT_ATOMS: atom_id res chain seq x y z
N PHE A 1 8.89 -5.46 2.32
CA PHE A 1 8.56 -6.47 3.34
C PHE A 1 7.85 -7.65 2.67
N ASP A 2 8.28 -8.84 3.02
CA ASP A 2 7.76 -10.09 2.47
C ASP A 2 7.26 -11.00 3.59
N VAL A 3 6.03 -11.50 3.44
CA VAL A 3 5.39 -12.43 4.38
C VAL A 3 5.30 -13.80 3.73
N SER A 4 5.84 -14.82 4.41
CA SER A 4 5.69 -16.21 3.99
C SER A 4 5.39 -17.11 5.19
N VAL A 5 4.75 -18.25 4.95
CA VAL A 5 4.43 -19.21 6.02
C VAL A 5 5.67 -19.64 6.81
N PRO A 6 6.83 -19.98 6.17
CA PRO A 6 8.03 -20.32 6.91
C PRO A 6 8.54 -19.18 7.81
N ARG A 7 8.52 -17.94 7.33
CA ARG A 7 8.93 -16.77 8.13
C ARG A 7 7.98 -16.51 9.30
N PHE A 8 6.69 -16.64 9.07
CA PHE A 8 5.69 -16.55 10.14
C PHE A 8 5.95 -17.57 11.24
N LEU A 9 6.15 -18.84 10.89
CA LEU A 9 6.44 -19.91 11.85
C LEU A 9 7.75 -19.66 12.59
N LEU A 10 8.79 -19.22 11.89
CA LEU A 10 10.07 -18.83 12.49
C LEU A 10 9.90 -17.71 13.51
N ALA A 11 9.15 -16.65 13.16
CA ALA A 11 8.90 -15.54 14.06
C ALA A 11 8.09 -15.96 15.30
N LYS A 12 7.09 -16.83 15.14
CA LYS A 12 6.27 -17.34 16.26
C LYS A 12 7.04 -18.28 17.21
N THR A 13 8.06 -18.95 16.73
CA THR A 13 8.90 -19.86 17.53
C THR A 13 10.15 -19.18 18.06
N ALA A 14 11.06 -18.77 17.18
CA ALA A 14 12.35 -18.15 17.54
C ALA A 14 12.22 -16.69 18.00
N GLY A 15 11.15 -15.98 17.63
CA GLY A 15 10.90 -14.62 18.07
C GLY A 15 10.71 -14.43 19.59
N ARG A 16 10.51 -15.54 20.32
CA ARG A 16 10.54 -15.54 21.79
C ARG A 16 11.94 -15.45 22.38
N VAL A 17 12.96 -15.72 21.57
CA VAL A 17 14.37 -15.82 22.00
C VAL A 17 15.20 -14.70 21.36
N THR A 18 14.87 -14.28 20.13
CA THR A 18 15.61 -13.27 19.40
C THR A 18 14.71 -12.41 18.51
N ASP A 19 14.90 -11.09 18.56
CA ASP A 19 14.20 -10.13 17.71
C ASP A 19 14.72 -10.13 16.25
N SER A 20 15.84 -10.82 15.97
CA SER A 20 16.44 -10.88 14.62
C SER A 20 15.49 -11.48 13.57
N VAL A 21 14.52 -12.26 13.97
CA VAL A 21 13.48 -12.83 13.07
C VAL A 21 12.43 -11.82 12.67
N CYS A 22 12.29 -10.72 13.44
CA CYS A 22 11.33 -9.65 13.17
C CYS A 22 11.97 -8.41 12.53
N TYR A 23 13.18 -8.05 12.98
CA TYR A 23 13.83 -6.78 12.61
C TYR A 23 15.23 -6.95 12.01
N GLY A 24 15.81 -8.15 12.07
CA GLY A 24 17.17 -8.43 11.62
C GLY A 24 17.23 -9.19 10.29
N ALA A 25 18.37 -9.85 10.07
CA ALA A 25 18.69 -10.57 8.83
C ALA A 25 17.73 -11.71 8.49
N LEU A 26 17.02 -12.26 9.47
CA LEU A 26 16.04 -13.34 9.28
C LEU A 26 14.62 -12.83 9.02
N SER A 27 14.40 -11.52 9.18
CA SER A 27 13.08 -10.90 8.96
C SER A 27 12.71 -10.87 7.47
N GLY A 28 11.43 -10.61 7.19
CA GLY A 28 10.96 -10.32 5.83
C GLY A 28 11.28 -8.89 5.36
N LEU A 29 11.89 -8.07 6.23
CA LEU A 29 12.24 -6.69 5.91
C LEU A 29 13.56 -6.63 5.16
N GLY A 30 13.63 -5.82 4.10
CA GLY A 30 14.87 -5.59 3.35
C GLY A 30 14.78 -4.37 2.47
N LEU A 31 15.91 -3.71 2.25
CA LEU A 31 16.02 -2.62 1.29
C LEU A 31 16.23 -3.22 -0.12
N ARG A 32 15.52 -2.70 -1.10
CA ARG A 32 15.62 -3.13 -2.50
C ARG A 32 15.41 -1.95 -3.44
N ASP A 33 16.18 -1.94 -4.53
CA ASP A 33 15.88 -1.06 -5.66
C ASP A 33 14.67 -1.62 -6.42
N LEU A 34 13.73 -0.75 -6.72
CA LEU A 34 12.54 -1.08 -7.46
C LEU A 34 12.48 -0.24 -8.74
N PRO A 35 11.91 -0.77 -9.85
CA PRO A 35 11.80 -0.03 -11.10
C PRO A 35 10.94 1.22 -10.91
N ASN A 36 11.15 2.23 -11.77
CA ASN A 36 10.31 3.42 -11.76
C ASN A 36 8.84 3.07 -11.95
N LEU A 37 7.97 3.85 -11.31
CA LEU A 37 6.53 3.73 -11.44
C LEU A 37 6.04 4.50 -12.67
N GLU A 38 5.10 3.90 -13.40
CA GLU A 38 4.33 4.57 -14.45
C GLU A 38 2.92 4.86 -13.94
N LEU A 39 2.35 6.02 -14.33
CA LEU A 39 0.99 6.37 -13.95
C LEU A 39 0.00 5.36 -14.54
N PRO A 40 -0.80 4.67 -13.73
CA PRO A 40 -1.73 3.63 -14.19
C PRO A 40 -2.85 4.15 -15.08
N SER A 41 -3.18 5.42 -14.97
CA SER A 41 -4.19 6.08 -15.80
C SER A 41 -4.04 7.60 -15.78
N PRO A 42 -4.73 8.34 -16.67
CA PRO A 42 -4.74 9.81 -16.68
C PRO A 42 -5.20 10.48 -15.38
N LYS A 43 -5.83 9.73 -14.47
CA LYS A 43 -6.37 10.22 -13.18
C LYS A 43 -5.44 10.00 -12.00
N TRP A 44 -4.27 9.39 -12.23
CA TRP A 44 -3.29 9.12 -11.19
C TRP A 44 -2.22 10.19 -11.14
N LEU A 45 -1.52 10.23 -10.03
CA LEU A 45 -0.37 11.12 -9.81
C LEU A 45 0.73 10.36 -9.08
N GLU A 46 1.97 10.84 -9.21
CA GLU A 46 3.13 10.34 -8.49
C GLU A 46 3.52 11.35 -7.42
N ILE A 47 3.79 10.87 -6.22
CA ILE A 47 4.23 11.64 -5.06
C ILE A 47 5.66 11.24 -4.72
N GLU A 48 6.56 12.19 -4.63
CA GLU A 48 7.87 12.05 -3.98
C GLU A 48 7.66 12.09 -2.46
N VAL A 49 8.08 11.05 -1.77
CA VAL A 49 7.90 10.94 -0.31
C VAL A 49 8.92 11.84 0.41
N ILE A 50 8.43 12.73 1.26
CA ILE A 50 9.25 13.56 2.16
C ILE A 50 9.40 12.89 3.52
N ALA A 51 8.32 12.28 4.01
CA ALA A 51 8.31 11.56 5.28
C ALA A 51 7.26 10.44 5.24
N GLY A 52 7.65 9.26 5.71
CA GLY A 52 6.76 8.13 5.97
C GLY A 52 6.70 7.85 7.47
N GLY A 53 5.50 7.84 8.04
CA GLY A 53 5.28 7.47 9.43
C GLY A 53 5.46 5.98 9.68
N ILE A 54 5.67 5.62 10.93
CA ILE A 54 5.69 4.24 11.42
C ILE A 54 4.52 4.09 12.40
N CYS A 55 3.50 3.36 11.99
CA CYS A 55 2.32 3.08 12.80
C CYS A 55 2.48 1.79 13.62
N GLY A 56 1.68 1.62 14.65
CA GLY A 56 1.59 0.36 15.40
C GLY A 56 1.21 -0.84 14.54
N SER A 57 0.46 -0.64 13.46
CA SER A 57 0.12 -1.69 12.49
C SER A 57 1.32 -2.13 11.63
N ASP A 58 2.27 -1.23 11.33
CA ASP A 58 3.52 -1.60 10.66
C ASP A 58 4.35 -2.53 11.58
N ILE A 59 4.46 -2.16 12.86
CA ILE A 59 5.10 -3.00 13.88
C ILE A 59 4.39 -4.34 14.00
N GLY A 60 3.05 -4.34 14.00
CA GLY A 60 2.24 -5.56 14.02
C GLY A 60 2.53 -6.50 12.85
N ASN A 61 2.75 -5.97 11.66
CA ASN A 61 3.17 -6.74 10.49
C ASN A 61 4.60 -7.28 10.65
N LEU A 62 5.56 -6.44 11.06
CA LEU A 62 6.97 -6.82 11.24
C LEU A 62 7.15 -7.90 12.30
N THR A 63 6.39 -7.84 13.39
CA THR A 63 6.42 -8.82 14.48
C THR A 63 5.50 -10.01 14.26
N TYR A 64 4.79 -10.04 13.14
CA TYR A 64 3.77 -11.07 12.85
C TYR A 64 2.71 -11.20 13.96
N SER A 65 2.45 -10.12 14.70
CA SER A 65 1.37 -10.06 15.70
C SER A 65 0.00 -9.83 15.04
N SER A 66 -0.02 -9.19 13.87
CA SER A 66 -1.19 -9.16 12.99
C SER A 66 -1.37 -10.52 12.31
N SER A 67 -2.60 -10.82 11.90
CA SER A 67 -2.87 -12.08 11.18
C SER A 67 -2.04 -12.14 9.88
N PRO A 68 -1.36 -13.25 9.58
CA PRO A 68 -0.68 -13.42 8.29
C PRO A 68 -1.68 -13.49 7.11
N ALA A 69 -2.93 -13.84 7.38
CA ALA A 69 -4.01 -13.82 6.40
C ALA A 69 -4.69 -12.44 6.39
N MET A 70 -3.95 -11.41 5.96
CA MET A 70 -4.50 -10.04 5.87
C MET A 70 -5.37 -9.80 4.63
N GLU A 71 -5.49 -10.77 3.74
CA GLU A 71 -6.39 -10.66 2.61
C GLU A 71 -7.86 -10.62 3.08
N PRO A 72 -8.70 -9.72 2.54
CA PRO A 72 -8.42 -8.79 1.44
C PRO A 72 -7.82 -7.45 1.86
N PHE A 73 -7.43 -7.25 3.12
CA PHE A 73 -6.97 -5.95 3.63
C PHE A 73 -5.59 -5.57 3.12
N GLY A 74 -4.69 -6.52 2.95
CA GLY A 74 -3.35 -6.32 2.43
C GLY A 74 -2.92 -7.45 1.50
N SER A 75 -1.88 -7.20 0.70
CA SER A 75 -1.24 -8.18 -0.18
C SER A 75 0.27 -7.98 -0.16
N PHE A 76 1.03 -9.08 -0.10
CA PHE A 76 2.49 -9.06 0.04
C PHE A 76 3.16 -9.79 -1.13
N PRO A 77 4.45 -9.53 -1.41
CA PRO A 77 5.34 -8.57 -0.74
C PRO A 77 4.92 -7.11 -0.98
N ALA A 78 5.19 -6.20 -0.04
CA ALA A 78 4.81 -4.79 -0.12
C ALA A 78 5.92 -3.85 0.37
N VAL A 79 5.95 -2.64 -0.17
CA VAL A 79 6.67 -1.51 0.45
C VAL A 79 5.76 -0.95 1.52
N LEU A 80 6.19 -1.01 2.78
CA LEU A 80 5.38 -0.60 3.92
C LEU A 80 5.24 0.92 4.06
N GLY A 81 4.46 1.35 5.05
CA GLY A 81 4.21 2.74 5.40
C GLY A 81 2.96 3.29 4.72
N HIS A 82 1.93 3.51 5.51
CA HIS A 82 0.64 4.04 5.05
C HIS A 82 0.37 5.46 5.57
N GLU A 83 1.26 5.99 6.38
CA GLU A 83 1.26 7.39 6.83
C GLU A 83 2.26 8.16 5.96
N ILE A 84 1.75 8.88 4.94
CA ILE A 84 2.58 9.41 3.86
C ILE A 84 2.40 10.92 3.76
N PHE A 85 3.50 11.64 3.86
CA PHE A 85 3.60 13.05 3.53
C PHE A 85 4.62 13.24 2.41
N GLY A 86 4.24 13.96 1.36
CA GLY A 86 5.09 14.09 0.19
C GLY A 86 4.82 15.35 -0.63
N ARG A 87 5.46 15.39 -1.78
CA ARG A 87 5.32 16.43 -2.80
C ARG A 87 4.85 15.78 -4.10
N VAL A 88 3.86 16.38 -4.74
CA VAL A 88 3.40 15.95 -6.06
C VAL A 88 4.55 16.08 -7.06
N LYS A 89 5.00 14.96 -7.62
CA LYS A 89 6.11 14.87 -8.57
C LYS A 89 5.62 14.96 -10.01
N SER A 90 4.56 14.23 -10.33
CA SER A 90 3.90 14.28 -11.62
C SER A 90 2.40 14.03 -11.49
N VAL A 91 1.62 14.53 -12.46
CA VAL A 91 0.17 14.36 -12.50
C VAL A 91 -0.26 13.87 -13.88
N GLY A 92 -1.24 12.98 -13.91
CA GLY A 92 -1.92 12.59 -15.14
C GLY A 92 -2.81 13.76 -15.65
N PRO A 93 -3.10 13.80 -16.94
CA PRO A 93 -3.78 14.95 -17.57
C PRO A 93 -5.24 15.17 -17.09
N GLU A 94 -5.85 14.21 -16.42
CA GLU A 94 -7.18 14.33 -15.84
C GLU A 94 -7.17 14.70 -14.35
N VAL A 95 -6.01 14.88 -13.74
CA VAL A 95 -5.87 15.34 -12.35
C VAL A 95 -5.97 16.86 -12.33
N THR A 96 -7.01 17.40 -11.67
CA THR A 96 -7.32 18.83 -11.66
C THR A 96 -7.35 19.45 -10.26
N HIS A 97 -7.15 18.67 -9.22
CA HIS A 97 -7.34 19.10 -7.83
C HIS A 97 -6.03 19.32 -7.07
N VAL A 98 -4.89 18.99 -7.68
CA VAL A 98 -3.54 19.23 -7.15
C VAL A 98 -2.58 19.57 -8.28
N GLU A 99 -1.47 20.25 -7.96
CA GLU A 99 -0.45 20.69 -8.91
C GLU A 99 0.92 20.10 -8.55
N VAL A 100 1.79 19.94 -9.56
CA VAL A 100 3.19 19.54 -9.37
C VAL A 100 3.89 20.49 -8.42
N GLY A 101 4.63 19.95 -7.46
CA GLY A 101 5.33 20.70 -6.41
C GLY A 101 4.50 20.95 -5.14
N GLN A 102 3.19 20.75 -5.16
CA GLN A 102 2.32 20.89 -3.99
C GLN A 102 2.65 19.83 -2.94
N ARG A 103 2.64 20.22 -1.66
CA ARG A 103 2.76 19.30 -0.53
C ARG A 103 1.42 18.67 -0.20
N VAL A 104 1.40 17.37 0.01
CA VAL A 104 0.19 16.59 0.25
C VAL A 104 0.39 15.56 1.36
N ALA A 105 -0.69 15.29 2.09
CA ALA A 105 -0.82 14.08 2.90
C ALA A 105 -1.71 13.09 2.14
N VAL A 106 -1.31 11.82 2.10
CA VAL A 106 -2.02 10.78 1.34
C VAL A 106 -3.05 10.11 2.24
N ASN A 107 -4.29 10.02 1.77
CA ASN A 107 -5.24 9.07 2.32
C ASN A 107 -4.94 7.69 1.71
N PRO A 108 -4.43 6.72 2.48
CA PRO A 108 -3.98 5.45 1.91
C PRO A 108 -5.11 4.49 1.54
N ALA A 109 -6.38 4.82 1.83
CA ALA A 109 -7.52 3.95 1.56
C ALA A 109 -7.80 3.78 0.05
N LEU A 110 -7.94 2.55 -0.40
CA LEU A 110 -8.21 2.19 -1.79
C LEU A 110 -9.71 2.10 -2.05
N SER A 111 -10.29 3.16 -2.58
CA SER A 111 -11.72 3.26 -2.93
C SER A 111 -12.07 2.54 -4.24
N CYS A 112 -13.36 2.46 -4.55
CA CYS A 112 -13.84 2.03 -5.87
C CYS A 112 -13.21 2.85 -7.00
N THR A 113 -13.10 4.18 -6.84
CA THR A 113 -12.51 5.06 -7.87
C THR A 113 -11.03 4.78 -8.08
N THR A 114 -10.27 4.53 -7.02
CA THR A 114 -8.87 4.09 -7.13
C THR A 114 -8.76 2.76 -7.87
N ARG A 115 -9.74 1.88 -7.72
CA ARG A 115 -9.81 0.59 -8.41
C ARG A 115 -10.30 0.66 -9.86
N GLY A 116 -10.55 1.88 -10.38
CA GLY A 116 -10.97 2.12 -11.77
C GLY A 116 -12.47 2.03 -12.00
N TYR A 117 -13.29 2.09 -10.96
CA TYR A 117 -14.74 2.24 -11.10
C TYR A 117 -15.12 3.72 -11.23
N SER A 118 -16.21 4.02 -11.93
CA SER A 118 -16.75 5.38 -11.99
C SER A 118 -17.36 5.78 -10.65
N LYS A 119 -17.50 7.09 -10.38
CA LYS A 119 -18.17 7.59 -9.17
C LYS A 119 -19.63 7.10 -9.05
N THR A 120 -20.31 6.91 -10.19
CA THR A 120 -21.68 6.40 -10.25
C THR A 120 -21.78 4.88 -10.01
N ASP A 121 -20.63 4.18 -10.04
CA ASP A 121 -20.53 2.74 -9.84
C ASP A 121 -19.81 2.41 -8.50
N ASN A 122 -19.83 3.35 -7.56
CA ASN A 122 -19.32 3.11 -6.21
C ASN A 122 -20.17 2.12 -5.44
N CYS A 123 -19.54 1.26 -4.63
CA CYS A 123 -20.27 0.48 -3.64
C CYS A 123 -20.88 1.40 -2.56
N PRO A 124 -21.86 0.94 -1.78
CA PRO A 124 -22.47 1.72 -0.71
C PRO A 124 -21.46 2.35 0.24
N SER A 125 -20.49 1.58 0.73
CA SER A 125 -19.45 2.10 1.64
C SER A 125 -18.65 3.25 1.03
N CYS A 126 -18.19 3.11 -0.22
CA CYS A 126 -17.47 4.18 -0.91
C CYS A 126 -18.36 5.39 -1.22
N SER A 127 -19.65 5.19 -1.48
CA SER A 127 -20.61 6.29 -1.72
C SER A 127 -20.80 7.14 -0.46
N TRP A 128 -20.65 6.56 0.72
CA TRP A 128 -20.70 7.26 2.01
C TRP A 128 -19.34 7.78 2.50
N GLY A 129 -18.26 7.54 1.72
CA GLY A 129 -16.91 7.96 2.08
C GLY A 129 -16.14 6.98 2.96
N TYR A 130 -16.67 5.82 3.26
CA TYR A 130 -16.01 4.77 4.05
C TYR A 130 -15.10 3.91 3.17
N HIS A 131 -14.02 4.48 2.65
CA HIS A 131 -13.14 3.85 1.66
C HIS A 131 -12.41 2.63 2.20
N TYR A 132 -12.05 2.61 3.50
CA TYR A 132 -11.39 1.47 4.15
C TYR A 132 -12.25 0.20 4.21
N THR A 133 -13.57 0.36 4.09
CA THR A 133 -14.53 -0.74 4.06
C THR A 133 -15.11 -0.96 2.66
N CYS A 134 -14.34 -0.63 1.62
CA CYS A 134 -14.74 -0.85 0.24
C CYS A 134 -15.16 -2.31 0.03
N GLU A 135 -16.40 -2.54 -0.38
CA GLU A 135 -16.97 -3.87 -0.54
C GLU A 135 -16.31 -4.67 -1.69
N ARG A 136 -15.58 -3.97 -2.57
CA ARG A 136 -14.79 -4.58 -3.67
C ARG A 136 -13.32 -4.78 -3.35
N ALA A 137 -12.94 -4.65 -2.08
CA ALA A 137 -11.54 -4.77 -1.67
C ALA A 137 -10.95 -6.17 -1.92
N GLY A 138 -11.79 -7.21 -1.90
CA GLY A 138 -11.41 -8.59 -2.18
C GLY A 138 -11.35 -8.95 -3.67
N GLU A 139 -11.68 -8.02 -4.58
CA GLU A 139 -11.72 -8.26 -6.02
C GLU A 139 -10.48 -7.67 -6.70
N GLU A 140 -10.09 -8.26 -7.84
CA GLU A 140 -9.15 -7.60 -8.76
C GLU A 140 -9.78 -6.31 -9.30
N ALA A 141 -8.99 -5.24 -9.30
CA ALA A 141 -9.46 -3.95 -9.79
C ALA A 141 -9.58 -3.91 -11.33
N ARG A 142 -10.24 -2.87 -11.84
CA ARG A 142 -10.31 -2.59 -13.28
C ARG A 142 -9.08 -1.83 -13.79
N VAL A 143 -8.36 -1.14 -12.90
CA VAL A 143 -7.12 -0.41 -13.25
C VAL A 143 -5.94 -1.38 -13.38
N MET A 144 -5.05 -1.06 -14.30
CA MET A 144 -3.81 -1.80 -14.52
C MET A 144 -2.64 -1.05 -13.87
N VAL A 145 -1.81 -1.75 -13.11
CA VAL A 145 -0.57 -1.23 -12.52
C VAL A 145 0.57 -2.15 -12.94
N ALA A 146 1.62 -1.60 -13.51
CA ALA A 146 2.77 -2.37 -14.01
C ALA A 146 2.38 -3.58 -14.88
N GLY A 147 1.40 -3.39 -15.79
CA GLY A 147 0.98 -4.41 -16.75
C GLY A 147 0.04 -5.50 -16.23
N ARG A 148 -0.40 -5.43 -14.99
CA ARG A 148 -1.37 -6.37 -14.39
C ARG A 148 -2.49 -5.65 -13.67
N ARG A 149 -3.63 -6.31 -13.46
CA ARG A 149 -4.72 -5.76 -12.68
C ARG A 149 -4.27 -5.53 -11.24
N LEU A 150 -4.67 -4.38 -10.66
CA LEU A 150 -4.42 -4.08 -9.26
C LEU A 150 -5.04 -5.18 -8.38
N SER A 151 -4.22 -5.81 -7.57
CA SER A 151 -4.61 -6.92 -6.69
C SER A 151 -5.65 -6.51 -5.64
N PRO A 152 -6.31 -7.46 -4.97
CA PRO A 152 -7.07 -7.19 -3.75
C PRO A 152 -6.25 -6.46 -2.68
N GLY A 153 -6.91 -5.62 -1.88
CA GLY A 153 -6.29 -4.85 -0.79
C GLY A 153 -7.06 -3.57 -0.51
N THR A 154 -6.96 -3.03 0.69
CA THR A 154 -7.69 -1.82 1.12
C THR A 154 -6.78 -0.61 1.27
N THR A 155 -5.45 -0.79 1.34
CA THR A 155 -4.56 0.25 1.86
C THR A 155 -3.23 0.25 1.13
N VAL A 156 -2.83 1.42 0.62
CA VAL A 156 -1.45 1.68 0.18
C VAL A 156 -0.49 1.43 1.36
N GLY A 157 0.69 0.87 1.11
CA GLY A 157 1.65 0.51 2.16
C GLY A 157 1.48 -0.91 2.72
N TYR A 158 0.37 -1.59 2.36
CA TYR A 158 0.16 -3.02 2.59
C TYR A 158 -0.26 -3.72 1.30
N HIS A 159 0.14 -3.15 0.16
CA HIS A 159 -0.32 -3.59 -1.15
C HIS A 159 0.87 -3.93 -2.06
N ARG A 160 0.85 -5.14 -2.67
CA ARG A 160 1.96 -5.61 -3.52
C ARG A 160 2.21 -4.77 -4.77
N ASP A 161 1.18 -4.12 -5.28
CA ASP A 161 1.25 -3.35 -6.53
C ASP A 161 1.42 -1.84 -6.29
N LEU A 162 1.15 -1.36 -5.07
CA LEU A 162 1.25 0.05 -4.69
C LEU A 162 2.24 0.21 -3.54
N ARG A 163 3.25 1.03 -3.76
CA ARG A 163 4.29 1.29 -2.77
C ARG A 163 3.77 2.16 -1.64
N GLY A 164 4.20 1.87 -0.42
CA GLY A 164 3.97 2.73 0.73
C GLY A 164 5.06 3.78 0.93
N GLY A 165 4.88 4.57 1.97
CA GLY A 165 5.72 5.73 2.30
C GLY A 165 7.13 5.41 2.80
N TRP A 166 7.50 4.15 2.94
CA TRP A 166 8.91 3.77 3.19
C TRP A 166 9.69 3.60 1.87
N GLY A 167 9.05 3.85 0.73
CA GLY A 167 9.68 4.02 -0.56
C GLY A 167 9.90 5.50 -0.88
N GLU A 168 10.70 5.77 -1.92
CA GLU A 168 10.98 7.15 -2.38
C GLU A 168 9.79 7.80 -3.07
N THR A 169 8.96 6.99 -3.73
CA THR A 169 7.79 7.46 -4.48
C THR A 169 6.58 6.55 -4.29
N VAL A 170 5.38 7.15 -4.34
CA VAL A 170 4.07 6.47 -4.29
C VAL A 170 3.17 6.96 -5.42
N LEU A 171 2.20 6.13 -5.81
CA LEU A 171 1.14 6.45 -6.78
C LEU A 171 -0.19 6.68 -6.07
#